data_e0ab8b68a35e0d8c9865f4b9905e3875
#
_entry.id   e0ab8b68a35e0d8c9865f4b9905e3875
#
_cell.length_a   1.000
_cell.length_b   1.000
_cell.length_c   1.000
_cell.angle_alpha   90.00
_cell.angle_beta   90.00
_cell.angle_gamma   90.00
#
_symmetry.space_group_name_H-M   'P 1'
#
loop_
_entity.id
_entity.type
_entity.pdbx_description
1 polymer ?
#
loop_
_entity_poly.entity_id
_entity_poly.type
_entity_poly.pdbx_seq_one_letter_code
_entity_poly.pdbx_strand_id
1 'polypeptide(L)'
;MQIKRGAAVSPGVVTGEVLVLGTEDFRIPNRFVSIDAVESELGRFRNTLEMVWEEIEENEQLARDQLGDQFGAIFGAHLQMARDPKLIAEIEGLISEKSLSPEFASSRVLRRFARELQNLGNQYHAERAVDI
;
A
#
# COMPACT_ATOMS: atom_id res chain seq x y z
N MET A 1 -2.28 11.83 -33.49
CA MET A 1 -2.38 10.40 -33.12
C MET A 1 -1.21 10.07 -32.21
N GLN A 2 -1.45 9.53 -31.00
CA GLN A 2 -0.40 9.19 -30.06
C GLN A 2 -0.26 7.67 -29.99
N ILE A 3 0.90 7.13 -30.33
CA ILE A 3 1.18 5.69 -30.27
C ILE A 3 2.00 5.42 -29.01
N LYS A 4 1.49 4.59 -28.12
CA LYS A 4 2.20 4.11 -26.92
C LYS A 4 2.55 2.63 -27.08
N ARG A 5 3.77 2.25 -26.71
CA ARG A 5 4.16 0.84 -26.64
C ARG A 5 3.86 0.30 -25.25
N GLY A 6 3.35 -0.91 -25.19
CA GLY A 6 3.07 -1.64 -23.96
C GLY A 6 3.48 -3.12 -24.08
N ALA A 7 3.35 -3.87 -22.98
CA ALA A 7 3.51 -5.32 -22.98
C ALA A 7 2.19 -5.98 -23.39
N ALA A 8 2.24 -6.93 -24.33
CA ALA A 8 1.08 -7.71 -24.71
C ALA A 8 0.85 -8.81 -23.66
N VAL A 9 -0.27 -8.73 -22.94
CA VAL A 9 -0.65 -9.71 -21.90
C VAL A 9 -1.74 -10.68 -22.36
N SER A 10 -2.36 -10.41 -23.50
CA SER A 10 -3.32 -11.31 -24.16
C SER A 10 -3.22 -11.19 -25.68
N PRO A 11 -3.53 -12.25 -26.44
CA PRO A 11 -3.56 -12.17 -27.90
C PRO A 11 -4.79 -11.42 -28.39
N GLY A 12 -4.65 -10.69 -29.48
CA GLY A 12 -5.77 -10.03 -30.17
C GLY A 12 -5.58 -8.53 -30.34
N VAL A 13 -6.52 -7.94 -31.07
CA VAL A 13 -6.63 -6.49 -31.30
C VAL A 13 -8.04 -6.07 -30.95
N VAL A 14 -8.19 -5.00 -30.19
CA VAL A 14 -9.47 -4.45 -29.82
C VAL A 14 -9.46 -2.95 -30.03
N THR A 15 -10.63 -2.40 -30.39
CA THR A 15 -10.87 -0.95 -30.44
C THR A 15 -11.96 -0.58 -29.46
N GLY A 16 -11.73 0.44 -28.65
CA GLY A 16 -12.69 0.90 -27.65
C GLY A 16 -12.13 2.01 -26.78
N GLU A 17 -12.91 2.46 -25.83
CA GLU A 17 -12.44 3.38 -24.79
C GLU A 17 -11.47 2.65 -23.86
N VAL A 18 -10.39 3.35 -23.48
CA VAL A 18 -9.34 2.81 -22.63
C VAL A 18 -9.48 3.40 -21.23
N LEU A 19 -9.66 2.54 -20.24
CA LEU A 19 -9.47 2.89 -18.84
C LEU A 19 -7.99 2.67 -18.49
N VAL A 20 -7.29 3.75 -18.18
CA VAL A 20 -5.89 3.65 -17.71
C VAL A 20 -5.92 3.50 -16.19
N LEU A 21 -5.55 2.32 -15.71
CA LEU A 21 -5.37 2.05 -14.29
C LEU A 21 -3.92 2.38 -13.91
N GLY A 22 -3.77 3.11 -12.82
CA GLY A 22 -2.48 3.32 -12.17
C GLY A 22 -1.63 4.43 -12.75
N THR A 23 -0.90 5.00 -11.90
CA THR A 23 -0.10 6.21 -11.77
C THR A 23 -0.92 7.46 -11.49
N GLU A 24 -1.95 7.37 -10.69
CA GLU A 24 -2.25 8.51 -9.87
C GLU A 24 -1.06 8.65 -8.92
N ASP A 25 -0.17 9.56 -9.24
CA ASP A 25 0.83 10.06 -8.29
C ASP A 25 0.03 10.69 -7.13
N PHE A 26 -0.39 9.88 -6.19
CA PHE A 26 -0.95 10.37 -4.93
C PHE A 26 0.16 11.16 -4.25
N ARG A 27 0.26 12.43 -4.60
CA ARG A 27 1.15 13.35 -3.90
C ARG A 27 0.60 13.55 -2.51
N ILE A 28 1.07 12.72 -1.59
CA ILE A 28 0.77 12.90 -0.18
C ILE A 28 1.52 14.15 0.28
N PRO A 29 0.80 15.23 0.63
CA PRO A 29 1.45 16.47 1.02
C PRO A 29 2.21 16.27 2.33
N ASN A 30 3.37 16.90 2.43
CA ASN A 30 4.08 17.01 3.69
C ASN A 30 3.29 17.93 4.62
N ARG A 31 2.51 17.34 5.52
CA ARG A 31 1.62 18.07 6.43
C ARG A 31 1.99 17.75 7.86
N PHE A 32 2.11 18.82 8.66
CA PHE A 32 2.24 18.73 10.10
C PHE A 32 0.87 18.92 10.75
N VAL A 33 0.69 18.27 11.88
CA VAL A 33 -0.49 18.43 12.72
C VAL A 33 -0.13 19.27 13.97
N SER A 34 -1.09 19.98 14.54
CA SER A 34 -0.87 20.68 15.80
C SER A 34 -0.65 19.69 16.94
N ILE A 35 0.12 20.09 17.93
CA ILE A 35 0.44 19.22 19.08
C ILE A 35 -0.86 18.75 19.76
N ASP A 36 -1.85 19.62 19.86
CA ASP A 36 -3.15 19.30 20.48
C ASP A 36 -3.98 18.29 19.66
N ALA A 37 -3.69 18.14 18.37
CA ALA A 37 -4.37 17.20 17.47
C ALA A 37 -3.68 15.84 17.36
N VAL A 38 -2.46 15.69 17.88
CA VAL A 38 -1.65 14.46 17.73
C VAL A 38 -2.41 13.23 18.24
N GLU A 39 -3.02 13.29 19.42
CA GLU A 39 -3.73 12.15 19.97
C GLU A 39 -4.97 11.77 19.14
N SER A 40 -5.69 12.76 18.65
CA SER A 40 -6.82 12.54 17.72
C SER A 40 -6.37 11.90 16.40
N GLU A 41 -5.25 12.34 15.86
CA GLU A 41 -4.69 11.79 14.61
C GLU A 41 -4.15 10.37 14.80
N LEU A 42 -3.56 10.04 15.96
CA LEU A 42 -3.20 8.67 16.32
C LEU A 42 -4.43 7.75 16.40
N GLY A 43 -5.50 8.24 17.03
CA GLY A 43 -6.76 7.51 17.08
C GLY A 43 -7.33 7.25 15.69
N ARG A 44 -7.32 8.28 14.82
CA ARG A 44 -7.75 8.16 13.42
C ARG A 44 -6.89 7.14 12.64
N PHE A 45 -5.58 7.18 12.83
CA PHE A 45 -4.66 6.22 12.21
C PHE A 45 -4.98 4.78 12.62
N ARG A 46 -5.15 4.51 13.92
CA ARG A 46 -5.46 3.16 14.42
C ARG A 46 -6.79 2.64 13.90
N ASN A 47 -7.83 3.46 13.92
CA ASN A 47 -9.13 3.08 13.38
C ASN A 47 -9.06 2.77 11.88
N THR A 48 -8.27 3.55 11.13
CA THR A 48 -8.07 3.30 9.69
C THR A 48 -7.31 2.01 9.45
N LEU A 49 -6.32 1.67 10.28
CA LEU A 49 -5.60 0.39 10.17
C LEU A 49 -6.55 -0.81 10.37
N GLU A 50 -7.43 -0.75 11.35
CA GLU A 50 -8.41 -1.81 11.58
C GLU A 50 -9.30 -2.02 10.35
N MET A 51 -9.81 -0.93 9.76
CA MET A 51 -10.61 -1.00 8.53
C MET A 51 -9.82 -1.60 7.35
N VAL A 52 -8.55 -1.22 7.19
CA VAL A 52 -7.69 -1.77 6.13
C VAL A 52 -7.43 -3.25 6.34
N TRP A 53 -7.23 -3.71 7.57
CA TRP A 53 -7.05 -5.13 7.85
C TRP A 53 -8.30 -5.95 7.53
N GLU A 54 -9.48 -5.46 7.89
CA GLU A 54 -10.76 -6.09 7.54
C GLU A 54 -10.93 -6.19 6.02
N GLU A 55 -10.65 -5.11 5.29
CA GLU A 55 -10.72 -5.09 3.83
C GLU A 55 -9.74 -6.10 3.18
N ILE A 56 -8.51 -6.21 3.69
CA ILE A 56 -7.54 -7.19 3.19
C ILE A 56 -8.00 -8.62 3.49
N GLU A 57 -8.56 -8.88 4.67
CA GLU A 57 -9.11 -10.21 5.03
C GLU A 57 -10.28 -10.61 4.12
N GLU A 58 -11.19 -9.67 3.85
CA GLU A 58 -12.30 -9.90 2.91
C GLU A 58 -11.79 -10.21 1.49
N ASN A 59 -10.81 -9.44 1.02
CA ASN A 59 -10.18 -9.66 -0.28
C ASN A 59 -9.41 -10.99 -0.34
N GLU A 60 -8.74 -11.39 0.74
CA GLU A 60 -8.09 -12.70 0.85
C GLU A 60 -9.12 -13.82 0.67
N GLN A 61 -10.24 -13.75 1.39
CA GLN A 61 -11.28 -14.77 1.30
C GLN A 61 -11.90 -14.81 -0.09
N LEU A 62 -12.23 -13.65 -0.66
CA LEU A 62 -12.79 -13.55 -2.01
C LEU A 62 -11.83 -14.14 -3.07
N ALA A 63 -10.54 -13.85 -2.96
CA ALA A 63 -9.53 -14.38 -3.86
C ALA A 63 -9.38 -15.90 -3.72
N ARG A 64 -9.42 -16.46 -2.51
CA ARG A 64 -9.44 -17.90 -2.27
C ARG A 64 -10.62 -18.58 -2.94
N ASP A 65 -11.81 -18.02 -2.75
CA ASP A 65 -13.05 -18.63 -3.23
C ASP A 65 -13.16 -18.58 -4.76
N GLN A 66 -12.69 -17.50 -5.39
CA GLN A 66 -12.84 -17.29 -6.83
C GLN A 66 -11.65 -17.78 -7.65
N LEU A 67 -10.43 -17.66 -7.13
CA LEU A 67 -9.20 -17.86 -7.89
C LEU A 67 -8.32 -19.00 -7.31
N GLY A 68 -8.60 -19.43 -6.10
CA GLY A 68 -7.87 -20.50 -5.41
C GLY A 68 -6.84 -20.00 -4.37
N ASP A 69 -6.38 -20.94 -3.54
CA ASP A 69 -5.54 -20.67 -2.36
C ASP A 69 -4.26 -19.89 -2.67
N GLN A 70 -3.64 -20.12 -3.82
CA GLN A 70 -2.41 -19.43 -4.20
C GLN A 70 -2.60 -17.92 -4.36
N PHE A 71 -3.77 -17.47 -4.78
CA PHE A 71 -4.10 -16.05 -4.92
C PHE A 71 -4.47 -15.44 -3.57
N GLY A 72 -5.19 -16.18 -2.72
CA GLY A 72 -5.47 -15.76 -1.35
C GLY A 72 -4.18 -15.55 -0.55
N ALA A 73 -3.17 -16.41 -0.74
CA ALA A 73 -1.89 -16.29 -0.03
C ALA A 73 -1.15 -14.95 -0.27
N ILE A 74 -1.42 -14.28 -1.40
CA ILE A 74 -0.86 -12.95 -1.69
C ILE A 74 -1.42 -11.92 -0.70
N PHE A 75 -2.74 -11.90 -0.53
CA PHE A 75 -3.40 -11.01 0.43
C PHE A 75 -3.02 -11.33 1.88
N GLY A 76 -2.87 -12.63 2.22
CA GLY A 76 -2.37 -13.04 3.53
C GLY A 76 -0.97 -12.49 3.84
N ALA A 77 -0.07 -12.45 2.85
CA ALA A 77 1.24 -11.83 3.00
C ALA A 77 1.14 -10.31 3.20
N HIS A 78 0.25 -9.63 2.46
CA HIS A 78 0.01 -8.19 2.64
C HIS A 78 -0.55 -7.89 4.04
N LEU A 79 -1.46 -8.72 4.54
CA LEU A 79 -2.01 -8.58 5.88
C LEU A 79 -0.94 -8.71 6.96
N GLN A 80 -0.04 -9.69 6.82
CA GLN A 80 1.09 -9.84 7.76
C GLN A 80 2.00 -8.60 7.76
N MET A 81 2.28 -8.03 6.59
CA MET A 81 3.07 -6.81 6.49
C MET A 81 2.34 -5.61 7.11
N ALA A 82 1.03 -5.46 6.85
CA ALA A 82 0.23 -4.38 7.40
C ALA A 82 0.05 -4.47 8.93
N ARG A 83 0.18 -5.67 9.50
CA ARG A 83 0.12 -5.95 10.95
C ARG A 83 1.49 -5.97 11.63
N ASP A 84 2.57 -5.66 10.92
CA ASP A 84 3.91 -5.66 11.52
C ASP A 84 4.00 -4.61 12.63
N PRO A 85 4.24 -5.03 13.89
CA PRO A 85 4.29 -4.11 15.02
C PRO A 85 5.39 -3.05 14.91
N LYS A 86 6.50 -3.37 14.21
CA LYS A 86 7.60 -2.42 14.00
C LYS A 86 7.20 -1.33 13.03
N LEU A 87 6.52 -1.72 11.94
CA LEU A 87 6.00 -0.78 10.95
C LEU A 87 5.01 0.20 11.61
N ILE A 88 4.06 -0.33 12.38
CA ILE A 88 3.05 0.46 13.06
C ILE A 88 3.68 1.41 14.08
N ALA A 89 4.55 0.88 14.95
CA ALA A 89 5.22 1.68 15.97
C ALA A 89 6.05 2.83 15.39
N GLU A 90 6.68 2.62 14.23
CA GLU A 90 7.45 3.64 13.57
C GLU A 90 6.58 4.75 12.98
N ILE A 91 5.45 4.39 12.38
CA ILE A 91 4.48 5.38 11.87
C ILE A 91 3.92 6.19 13.04
N GLU A 92 3.49 5.53 14.11
CA GLU A 92 3.01 6.19 15.33
C GLU A 92 4.07 7.11 15.96
N GLY A 93 5.33 6.68 15.97
CA GLY A 93 6.44 7.51 16.41
C GLY A 93 6.61 8.80 15.59
N LEU A 94 6.46 8.72 14.27
CA LEU A 94 6.52 9.90 13.40
C LEU A 94 5.33 10.85 13.63
N ILE A 95 4.14 10.31 13.92
CA ILE A 95 2.96 11.12 14.25
C ILE A 95 3.16 11.81 15.60
N SER A 96 3.56 11.06 16.64
CA SER A 96 3.67 11.56 18.01
C SER A 96 4.87 12.48 18.24
N GLU A 97 6.06 12.10 17.75
CA GLU A 97 7.30 12.81 18.03
C GLU A 97 7.61 13.93 17.03
N LYS A 98 7.16 13.76 15.78
CA LYS A 98 7.45 14.71 14.70
C LYS A 98 6.21 15.49 14.28
N SER A 99 5.06 15.24 14.90
CA SER A 99 3.79 15.89 14.56
C SER A 99 3.46 15.81 13.06
N LEU A 100 3.82 14.70 12.41
CA LEU A 100 3.48 14.46 11.00
C LEU A 100 2.03 13.98 10.89
N SER A 101 1.35 14.35 9.81
CA SER A 101 0.04 13.75 9.54
C SER A 101 0.18 12.24 9.31
N PRO A 102 -0.83 11.43 9.66
CA PRO A 102 -0.80 9.97 9.46
C PRO A 102 -0.49 9.57 8.03
N GLU A 103 -1.07 10.27 7.05
CA GLU A 103 -0.85 10.02 5.63
C GLU A 103 0.62 10.22 5.24
N PHE A 104 1.22 11.30 5.71
CA PHE A 104 2.62 11.59 5.40
C PHE A 104 3.58 10.67 6.15
N ALA A 105 3.30 10.37 7.43
CA ALA A 105 4.08 9.43 8.23
C ALA A 105 4.08 8.03 7.59
N SER A 106 2.90 7.51 7.22
CA SER A 106 2.74 6.23 6.54
C SER A 106 3.48 6.20 5.21
N SER A 107 3.27 7.20 4.35
CA SER A 107 3.97 7.30 3.06
C SER A 107 5.50 7.27 3.21
N ARG A 108 6.02 7.97 4.22
CA ARG A 108 7.46 8.03 4.47
C ARG A 108 8.05 6.68 4.89
N VAL A 109 7.36 5.98 5.79
CA VAL A 109 7.79 4.67 6.29
C VAL A 109 7.66 3.63 5.19
N LEU A 110 6.52 3.55 4.51
CA LEU A 110 6.27 2.58 3.44
C LEU A 110 7.24 2.74 2.27
N ARG A 111 7.51 3.97 1.82
CA ARG A 111 8.51 4.22 0.76
C ARG A 111 9.92 3.79 1.15
N ARG A 112 10.29 3.89 2.41
CA ARG A 112 11.57 3.36 2.88
C ARG A 112 11.56 1.84 2.87
N PHE A 113 10.51 1.23 3.39
CA PHE A 113 10.32 -0.22 3.44
C PHE A 113 10.37 -0.83 2.04
N ALA A 114 9.65 -0.23 1.07
CA ALA A 114 9.68 -0.65 -0.32
C ALA A 114 11.11 -0.62 -0.91
N ARG A 115 11.87 0.44 -0.62
CA ARG A 115 13.28 0.54 -1.06
C ARG A 115 14.17 -0.53 -0.44
N GLU A 116 13.96 -0.85 0.84
CA GLU A 116 14.70 -1.90 1.53
C GLU A 116 14.40 -3.27 0.90
N LEU A 117 13.14 -3.57 0.60
CA LEU A 117 12.74 -4.79 -0.12
C LEU A 117 13.37 -4.90 -1.51
N GLN A 118 13.39 -3.81 -2.28
CA GLN A 118 14.04 -3.76 -3.60
C GLN A 118 15.54 -4.07 -3.50
N ASN A 119 16.20 -3.59 -2.45
CA ASN A 119 17.65 -3.77 -2.25
C ASN A 119 18.03 -5.18 -1.77
N LEU A 120 17.09 -6.01 -1.32
CA LEU A 120 17.37 -7.39 -0.93
C LEU A 120 17.77 -8.31 -2.09
N GLY A 121 17.80 -7.79 -3.33
CA GLY A 121 18.38 -8.46 -4.49
C GLY A 121 17.64 -9.73 -4.95
N ASN A 122 16.52 -10.05 -4.35
CA ASN A 122 15.68 -11.17 -4.76
C ASN A 122 14.50 -10.64 -5.58
N GLN A 123 14.36 -11.14 -6.81
CA GLN A 123 13.31 -10.72 -7.74
C GLN A 123 11.90 -10.80 -7.11
N TYR A 124 11.65 -11.81 -6.29
CA TYR A 124 10.39 -11.98 -5.57
C TYR A 124 10.07 -10.82 -4.62
N HIS A 125 11.07 -10.31 -3.89
CA HIS A 125 10.88 -9.18 -2.98
C HIS A 125 10.78 -7.85 -3.73
N ALA A 126 11.48 -7.70 -4.84
CA ALA A 126 11.42 -6.51 -5.68
C ALA A 126 10.03 -6.33 -6.32
N GLU A 127 9.39 -7.41 -6.75
CA GLU A 127 8.02 -7.38 -7.29
C GLU A 127 7.01 -6.96 -6.22
N ARG A 128 7.17 -7.42 -4.98
CA ARG A 128 6.29 -7.05 -3.84
C ARG A 128 6.46 -5.61 -3.38
N ALA A 129 7.61 -5.00 -3.62
CA ALA A 129 7.86 -3.60 -3.25
C ALA A 129 7.00 -2.60 -4.05
N VAL A 130 6.46 -3.02 -5.18
CA VAL A 130 5.56 -2.19 -6.02
C VAL A 130 4.14 -2.17 -5.45
N ASP A 131 3.76 -3.18 -4.65
CA ASP A 131 2.43 -3.35 -4.07
C ASP A 131 2.26 -2.57 -2.75
N ILE A 132 3.33 -1.96 -2.22
CA ILE A 132 3.38 -1.16 -0.99
C ILE A 132 3.27 0.34 -1.30
#